data_24bf2a75c396447a6baa22dff8b2c572
#
_entry.id   24bf2a75c396447a6baa22dff8b2c572
#
_cell.length_a   1.000
_cell.length_b   1.000
_cell.length_c   1.000
_cell.angle_alpha   90.00
_cell.angle_beta   90.00
_cell.angle_gamma   90.00
#
_symmetry.space_group_name_H-M   'P 1'
#
loop_
_entity.id
_entity.type
_entity.pdbx_description
1 polymer ?
#
loop_
_entity_poly.entity_id
_entity_poly.type
_entity_poly.pdbx_seq_one_letter_code
_entity_poly.pdbx_strand_id
1 'polypeptide(L)'
;AWLMTPGVPGRTFGLGLGAGSLAVLALGIGVLLGRPDAQALVARDITASHVRALLGAREIDVQSSDRHTVKPWFNGRIDYAPPVGDLAARGFPLVGGRLDYIDGRPVAVLVYRAGQHPVDLYVRPEAGGDAGEALRTERGYQLLHWRTAGMGYWAITDASADVVRTFATAVRGM
;
A
#
# COMPACT_ATOMS: atom_id res chain seq x y z
N ALA A 1 67.12 19.68 51.50
CA ALA A 1 66.63 19.67 50.11
C ALA A 1 65.50 18.66 50.00
N TRP A 2 64.29 19.15 49.94
CA TRP A 2 63.13 18.30 49.67
C TRP A 2 62.63 18.61 48.26
N LEU A 3 62.68 17.62 47.38
CA LEU A 3 62.13 17.69 46.03
C LEU A 3 60.63 17.34 46.09
N MET A 4 59.79 18.33 45.87
CA MET A 4 58.34 18.12 45.63
C MET A 4 58.15 17.66 44.17
N THR A 5 57.64 16.47 43.98
CA THR A 5 57.15 16.01 42.67
C THR A 5 55.74 16.55 42.47
N PRO A 6 55.42 17.20 41.33
CA PRO A 6 54.05 17.62 41.06
C PRO A 6 53.16 16.41 40.67
N GLY A 7 52.08 16.23 41.37
CA GLY A 7 51.07 15.24 41.03
C GLY A 7 50.44 15.49 39.70
N VAL A 8 50.34 14.48 38.86
CA VAL A 8 49.65 14.48 37.58
C VAL A 8 48.15 14.48 37.82
N PRO A 9 47.37 15.43 37.29
CA PRO A 9 45.90 15.38 37.47
C PRO A 9 45.33 14.22 36.70
N GLY A 10 44.60 13.35 37.40
CA GLY A 10 43.87 12.23 36.84
C GLY A 10 42.87 12.69 35.80
N ARG A 11 43.07 12.25 34.57
CA ARG A 11 42.19 12.54 33.44
C ARG A 11 40.88 11.79 33.61
N THR A 12 39.80 12.51 33.82
CA THR A 12 38.43 11.98 33.80
C THR A 12 38.02 11.58 32.38
N PHE A 13 38.43 10.39 31.96
CA PHE A 13 38.08 9.81 30.66
C PHE A 13 36.70 9.09 30.64
N GLY A 14 35.95 9.12 31.73
CA GLY A 14 34.76 8.30 31.91
C GLY A 14 33.43 8.89 31.43
N LEU A 15 33.33 10.21 31.26
CA LEU A 15 32.03 10.88 30.94
C LEU A 15 31.76 11.06 29.45
N GLY A 16 32.75 10.96 28.59
CA GLY A 16 32.60 11.17 27.14
C GLY A 16 31.97 10.00 26.37
N LEU A 17 32.22 8.77 26.82
CA LEU A 17 31.74 7.57 26.11
C LEU A 17 30.24 7.32 26.33
N GLY A 18 29.69 7.67 27.48
CA GLY A 18 28.26 7.50 27.78
C GLY A 18 27.35 8.46 27.02
N ALA A 19 27.78 9.73 26.88
CA ALA A 19 27.00 10.73 26.19
C ALA A 19 26.95 10.49 24.65
N GLY A 20 28.06 10.04 24.06
CA GLY A 20 28.12 9.67 22.65
C GLY A 20 27.24 8.48 22.30
N SER A 21 27.23 7.45 23.15
CA SER A 21 26.40 6.25 22.94
C SER A 21 24.90 6.56 23.04
N LEU A 22 24.48 7.40 23.96
CA LEU A 22 23.09 7.83 24.10
C LEU A 22 22.63 8.69 22.91
N ALA A 23 23.48 9.56 22.40
CA ALA A 23 23.17 10.37 21.22
C ALA A 23 23.01 9.53 19.96
N VAL A 24 23.89 8.54 19.73
CA VAL A 24 23.78 7.59 18.61
C VAL A 24 22.53 6.73 18.73
N LEU A 25 22.20 6.25 19.95
CA LEU A 25 20.98 5.47 20.20
C LEU A 25 19.72 6.32 19.94
N ALA A 26 19.68 7.55 20.43
CA ALA A 26 18.57 8.48 20.22
C ALA A 26 18.38 8.83 18.74
N LEU A 27 19.48 9.05 18.00
CA LEU A 27 19.46 9.29 16.56
C LEU A 27 18.96 8.05 15.81
N GLY A 28 19.43 6.84 16.18
CA GLY A 28 18.99 5.57 15.62
C GLY A 28 17.50 5.32 15.84
N ILE A 29 17.00 5.56 17.04
CA ILE A 29 15.57 5.46 17.37
C ILE A 29 14.77 6.52 16.60
N GLY A 30 15.24 7.75 16.51
CA GLY A 30 14.60 8.82 15.75
C GLY A 30 14.46 8.49 14.26
N VAL A 31 15.49 7.90 13.65
CA VAL A 31 15.45 7.43 12.25
C VAL A 31 14.49 6.25 12.07
N LEU A 32 14.42 5.32 13.04
CA LEU A 32 13.47 4.21 13.00
C LEU A 32 12.02 4.68 13.13
N LEU A 33 11.75 5.60 14.07
CA LEU A 33 10.42 6.14 14.31
C LEU A 33 9.96 7.12 13.20
N GLY A 34 10.91 7.76 12.50
CA GLY A 34 10.64 8.68 11.40
C GLY A 34 10.50 8.01 10.04
N ARG A 35 10.64 6.67 9.92
CA ARG A 35 10.41 5.98 8.65
C ARG A 35 8.93 6.06 8.30
N PRO A 36 8.59 6.60 7.10
CA PRO A 36 7.20 6.58 6.67
C PRO A 36 6.70 5.13 6.62
N ASP A 37 5.49 4.92 7.10
CA ASP A 37 4.81 3.63 6.99
C ASP A 37 4.76 3.23 5.49
N ALA A 38 5.37 2.11 5.14
CA ALA A 38 5.44 1.63 3.76
C ALA A 38 4.04 1.49 3.15
N GLN A 39 3.05 1.10 3.96
CA GLN A 39 1.67 1.03 3.51
C GLN A 39 1.07 2.42 3.25
N ALA A 40 1.49 3.45 3.99
CA ALA A 40 1.05 4.82 3.73
C ALA A 40 1.61 5.35 2.41
N LEU A 41 2.83 4.99 2.04
CA LEU A 41 3.41 5.35 0.73
C LEU A 41 2.64 4.67 -0.41
N VAL A 42 2.38 3.38 -0.29
CA VAL A 42 1.58 2.63 -1.27
C VAL A 42 0.16 3.20 -1.39
N ALA A 43 -0.49 3.56 -0.28
CA ALA A 43 -1.82 4.17 -0.29
C ALA A 43 -1.84 5.50 -1.05
N ARG A 44 -0.80 6.32 -0.89
CA ARG A 44 -0.65 7.60 -1.64
C ARG A 44 -0.44 7.35 -3.12
N ASP A 45 0.39 6.38 -3.49
CA ASP A 45 0.61 6.00 -4.89
C ASP A 45 -0.68 5.53 -5.55
N ILE A 46 -1.43 4.64 -4.88
CA ILE A 46 -2.73 4.15 -5.35
C ILE A 46 -3.73 5.29 -5.50
N THR A 47 -3.82 6.19 -4.51
CA THR A 47 -4.70 7.36 -4.62
C THR A 47 -4.34 8.25 -5.80
N ALA A 48 -3.05 8.53 -5.98
CA ALA A 48 -2.58 9.33 -7.10
C ALA A 48 -2.85 8.64 -8.45
N SER A 49 -2.68 7.32 -8.53
CA SER A 49 -3.00 6.51 -9.71
C SER A 49 -4.49 6.57 -10.04
N HIS A 50 -5.36 6.31 -9.05
CA HIS A 50 -6.82 6.36 -9.21
C HIS A 50 -7.29 7.74 -9.70
N VAL A 51 -6.81 8.82 -9.08
CA VAL A 51 -7.14 10.19 -9.50
C VAL A 51 -6.67 10.48 -10.92
N ARG A 52 -5.46 10.05 -11.29
CA ARG A 52 -4.98 10.22 -12.69
C ARG A 52 -5.84 9.46 -13.69
N ALA A 53 -6.29 8.25 -13.34
CA ALA A 53 -7.18 7.47 -14.20
C ALA A 53 -8.53 8.16 -14.41
N LEU A 54 -9.11 8.73 -13.36
CA LEU A 54 -10.38 9.47 -13.43
C LEU A 54 -10.28 10.77 -14.24
N LEU A 55 -9.13 11.46 -14.16
CA LEU A 55 -8.89 12.74 -14.85
C LEU A 55 -8.39 12.55 -16.30
N GLY A 56 -7.84 11.40 -16.61
CA GLY A 56 -7.21 11.09 -17.89
C GLY A 56 -8.09 10.27 -18.82
N ALA A 57 -7.71 10.20 -20.08
CA ALA A 57 -8.36 9.35 -21.08
C ALA A 57 -8.05 7.84 -20.93
N ARG A 58 -7.37 7.43 -19.83
CA ARG A 58 -6.85 6.07 -19.64
C ARG A 58 -7.38 5.42 -18.37
N GLU A 59 -8.68 5.47 -18.19
CA GLU A 59 -9.36 4.81 -17.08
C GLU A 59 -9.30 3.28 -17.22
N ILE A 60 -9.34 2.76 -18.45
CA ILE A 60 -9.45 1.34 -18.77
C ILE A 60 -8.59 1.01 -19.99
N ASP A 61 -7.75 -0.03 -19.90
CA ASP A 61 -6.97 -0.56 -21.04
C ASP A 61 -7.72 -1.69 -21.77
N VAL A 62 -8.49 -2.50 -21.04
CA VAL A 62 -9.40 -3.51 -21.59
C VAL A 62 -10.80 -3.29 -21.05
N GLN A 63 -11.71 -2.87 -21.91
CA GLN A 63 -13.10 -2.63 -21.56
C GLN A 63 -13.94 -3.89 -21.78
N SER A 64 -14.41 -4.51 -20.70
CA SER A 64 -15.31 -5.65 -20.75
C SER A 64 -15.94 -5.89 -19.38
N SER A 65 -17.20 -6.28 -19.37
CA SER A 65 -17.89 -6.80 -18.19
C SER A 65 -17.67 -8.31 -17.99
N ASP A 66 -17.06 -8.97 -18.98
CA ASP A 66 -16.80 -10.40 -18.93
C ASP A 66 -15.40 -10.69 -18.38
N ARG A 67 -15.36 -11.39 -17.23
CA ARG A 67 -14.12 -11.88 -16.62
C ARG A 67 -13.28 -12.75 -17.54
N HIS A 68 -13.91 -13.48 -18.47
CA HIS A 68 -13.22 -14.33 -19.45
C HIS A 68 -12.49 -13.53 -20.53
N THR A 69 -12.79 -12.27 -20.68
CA THR A 69 -12.06 -11.31 -21.51
C THR A 69 -10.99 -10.57 -20.69
N VAL A 70 -11.35 -10.07 -19.51
CA VAL A 70 -10.46 -9.23 -18.68
C VAL A 70 -9.32 -10.05 -18.09
N LYS A 71 -9.59 -11.24 -17.55
CA LYS A 71 -8.54 -12.06 -16.91
C LYS A 71 -7.43 -12.48 -17.86
N PRO A 72 -7.70 -13.03 -19.07
CA PRO A 72 -6.65 -13.40 -20.02
C PRO A 72 -5.86 -12.21 -20.58
N TRP A 73 -6.46 -11.02 -20.57
CA TRP A 73 -5.77 -9.81 -21.03
C TRP A 73 -4.50 -9.50 -20.24
N PHE A 74 -4.46 -9.87 -18.95
CA PHE A 74 -3.28 -9.69 -18.10
C PHE A 74 -2.16 -10.69 -18.41
N ASN A 75 -2.44 -11.80 -19.09
CA ASN A 75 -1.45 -12.83 -19.40
C ASN A 75 -0.30 -12.25 -20.25
N GLY A 76 0.94 -12.51 -19.81
CA GLY A 76 2.14 -12.01 -20.45
C GLY A 76 2.44 -10.52 -20.25
N ARG A 77 1.56 -9.79 -19.53
CA ARG A 77 1.76 -8.39 -19.15
C ARG A 77 2.22 -8.23 -17.71
N ILE A 78 1.86 -9.18 -16.87
CA ILE A 78 2.32 -9.33 -15.48
C ILE A 78 2.68 -10.79 -15.24
N ASP A 79 3.46 -11.06 -14.20
CA ASP A 79 4.00 -12.39 -13.85
C ASP A 79 3.11 -13.19 -12.90
N TYR A 80 1.88 -12.72 -12.66
CA TYR A 80 0.86 -13.39 -11.85
C TYR A 80 -0.52 -13.27 -12.50
N ALA A 81 -1.48 -14.08 -12.04
CA ALA A 81 -2.85 -14.07 -12.54
C ALA A 81 -3.77 -13.40 -11.50
N PRO A 82 -4.25 -12.15 -11.74
CA PRO A 82 -5.18 -11.51 -10.81
C PRO A 82 -6.51 -12.28 -10.78
N PRO A 83 -7.13 -12.46 -9.59
CA PRO A 83 -8.46 -13.00 -9.50
C PRO A 83 -9.47 -11.98 -10.02
N VAL A 84 -10.15 -12.30 -11.11
CA VAL A 84 -11.19 -11.46 -11.70
C VAL A 84 -12.54 -12.11 -11.44
N GLY A 85 -13.39 -11.45 -10.66
CA GLY A 85 -14.71 -11.93 -10.29
C GLY A 85 -15.84 -11.20 -11.01
N ASP A 86 -16.92 -11.90 -11.29
CA ASP A 86 -18.19 -11.28 -11.62
C ASP A 86 -18.94 -10.97 -10.31
N LEU A 87 -19.02 -9.69 -10.00
CA LEU A 87 -19.67 -9.19 -8.79
C LEU A 87 -20.96 -8.41 -9.10
N ALA A 88 -21.47 -8.48 -10.34
CA ALA A 88 -22.66 -7.75 -10.76
C ALA A 88 -23.89 -8.06 -9.92
N ALA A 89 -24.09 -9.34 -9.57
CA ALA A 89 -25.21 -9.77 -8.71
C ALA A 89 -25.09 -9.25 -7.26
N ARG A 90 -23.88 -8.78 -6.85
CA ARG A 90 -23.62 -8.17 -5.55
C ARG A 90 -23.60 -6.63 -5.60
N GLY A 91 -24.00 -6.04 -6.74
CA GLY A 91 -24.06 -4.59 -6.93
C GLY A 91 -22.75 -3.94 -7.42
N PHE A 92 -21.77 -4.75 -7.82
CA PHE A 92 -20.46 -4.28 -8.30
C PHE A 92 -20.13 -4.83 -9.70
N PRO A 93 -20.79 -4.35 -10.77
CA PRO A 93 -20.47 -4.81 -12.11
C PRO A 93 -19.01 -4.47 -12.48
N LEU A 94 -18.35 -5.45 -13.11
CA LEU A 94 -17.02 -5.26 -13.72
C LEU A 94 -17.18 -4.35 -14.94
N VAL A 95 -16.27 -3.39 -15.09
CA VAL A 95 -16.23 -2.46 -16.24
C VAL A 95 -15.03 -2.78 -17.13
N GLY A 96 -13.94 -3.24 -16.54
CA GLY A 96 -12.74 -3.58 -17.29
C GLY A 96 -11.52 -3.72 -16.42
N GLY A 97 -10.35 -3.58 -17.04
CA GLY A 97 -9.07 -3.63 -16.35
C GLY A 97 -8.04 -2.72 -16.99
N ARG A 98 -7.00 -2.40 -16.24
CA ARG A 98 -5.81 -1.69 -16.72
C ARG A 98 -4.56 -2.18 -16.02
N LEU A 99 -3.41 -1.84 -16.60
CA LEU A 99 -2.14 -1.91 -15.89
C LEU A 99 -1.79 -0.56 -15.30
N ASP A 100 -1.24 -0.60 -14.09
CA ASP A 100 -0.66 0.58 -13.46
C ASP A 100 0.72 0.24 -12.89
N TYR A 101 1.42 1.25 -12.37
CA TYR A 101 2.75 1.08 -11.81
C TYR A 101 2.77 1.64 -10.38
N ILE A 102 2.81 0.74 -9.41
CA ILE A 102 2.74 1.07 -7.98
C ILE A 102 3.95 0.49 -7.28
N ASP A 103 4.61 1.30 -6.46
CA ASP A 103 5.76 0.87 -5.68
C ASP A 103 6.83 0.16 -6.54
N GLY A 104 7.14 0.75 -7.71
CA GLY A 104 8.19 0.29 -8.59
C GLY A 104 7.89 -0.98 -9.40
N ARG A 105 6.64 -1.43 -9.50
CA ARG A 105 6.25 -2.62 -10.26
C ARG A 105 4.91 -2.48 -10.97
N PRO A 106 4.69 -3.22 -12.08
CA PRO A 106 3.41 -3.27 -12.74
C PRO A 106 2.38 -3.98 -11.85
N VAL A 107 1.17 -3.44 -11.80
CA VAL A 107 0.07 -3.93 -10.96
C VAL A 107 -1.20 -4.03 -11.78
N ALA A 108 -1.95 -5.13 -11.59
CA ALA A 108 -3.27 -5.27 -12.16
C ALA A 108 -4.28 -4.39 -11.42
N VAL A 109 -5.07 -3.65 -12.16
CA VAL A 109 -6.19 -2.88 -11.63
C VAL A 109 -7.47 -3.36 -12.30
N LEU A 110 -8.41 -3.84 -11.49
CA LEU A 110 -9.74 -4.22 -11.94
C LEU A 110 -10.69 -3.08 -11.62
N VAL A 111 -11.44 -2.63 -12.63
CA VAL A 111 -12.34 -1.50 -12.51
C VAL A 111 -13.76 -2.00 -12.38
N TYR A 112 -14.38 -1.69 -11.26
CA TYR A 112 -15.78 -1.99 -10.93
C TYR A 112 -16.57 -0.70 -10.75
N ARG A 113 -17.86 -0.82 -10.59
CA ARG A 113 -18.74 0.28 -10.21
C ARG A 113 -19.60 -0.07 -9.00
N ALA A 114 -19.88 0.94 -8.17
CA ALA A 114 -20.88 0.91 -7.11
C ALA A 114 -21.88 2.04 -7.41
N GLY A 115 -22.91 1.75 -8.20
CA GLY A 115 -23.78 2.77 -8.76
C GLY A 115 -22.97 3.73 -9.67
N GLN A 116 -22.91 5.01 -9.30
CA GLN A 116 -22.15 6.02 -10.06
C GLN A 116 -20.66 6.09 -9.64
N HIS A 117 -20.30 5.45 -8.52
CA HIS A 117 -18.96 5.54 -7.97
C HIS A 117 -18.03 4.50 -8.61
N PRO A 118 -16.87 4.89 -9.16
CA PRO A 118 -15.85 3.95 -9.57
C PRO A 118 -15.24 3.27 -8.35
N VAL A 119 -14.95 1.97 -8.49
CA VAL A 119 -14.23 1.19 -7.48
C VAL A 119 -13.07 0.49 -8.17
N ASP A 120 -11.85 0.92 -7.92
CA ASP A 120 -10.66 0.26 -8.44
C ASP A 120 -10.12 -0.75 -7.43
N LEU A 121 -9.83 -1.94 -7.91
CA LEU A 121 -9.19 -3.00 -7.14
C LEU A 121 -7.78 -3.24 -7.67
N TYR A 122 -6.78 -2.77 -6.95
CA TYR A 122 -5.38 -3.07 -7.20
C TYR A 122 -5.04 -4.42 -6.60
N VAL A 123 -4.50 -5.31 -7.39
CA VAL A 123 -4.12 -6.66 -6.98
C VAL A 123 -2.66 -6.89 -7.31
N ARG A 124 -1.87 -7.34 -6.34
CA ARG A 124 -0.45 -7.64 -6.54
C ARG A 124 0.01 -8.76 -5.61
N PRO A 125 1.07 -9.51 -5.94
CA PRO A 125 1.74 -10.37 -4.99
C PRO A 125 2.28 -9.53 -3.82
N GLU A 126 2.01 -9.95 -2.59
CA GLU A 126 2.46 -9.26 -1.39
C GLU A 126 2.94 -10.28 -0.35
N ALA A 127 4.22 -10.15 0.04
CA ALA A 127 4.82 -11.03 1.04
C ALA A 127 4.21 -10.81 2.43
N GLY A 128 4.22 -11.88 3.23
CA GLY A 128 3.62 -11.91 4.56
C GLY A 128 2.38 -12.79 4.58
N GLY A 129 1.95 -13.16 5.78
CA GLY A 129 0.74 -13.97 5.97
C GLY A 129 -0.54 -13.19 5.67
N ASP A 130 -1.66 -13.88 5.70
CA ASP A 130 -2.99 -13.28 5.60
C ASP A 130 -3.15 -12.17 6.64
N ALA A 131 -3.74 -11.07 6.24
CA ALA A 131 -4.00 -9.92 7.10
C ALA A 131 -5.42 -9.42 6.88
N GLY A 132 -6.06 -9.07 7.98
CA GLY A 132 -7.39 -8.46 7.99
C GLY A 132 -7.42 -7.08 7.33
N GLU A 133 -8.60 -6.51 7.29
CA GLU A 133 -8.84 -5.22 6.66
C GLU A 133 -8.20 -4.06 7.42
N ALA A 134 -7.53 -3.18 6.68
CA ALA A 134 -7.06 -1.88 7.15
C ALA A 134 -7.71 -0.78 6.29
N LEU A 135 -8.62 -0.04 6.90
CA LEU A 135 -9.29 1.09 6.25
C LEU A 135 -8.46 2.36 6.46
N ARG A 136 -8.29 3.13 5.38
CA ARG A 136 -7.68 4.46 5.38
C ARG A 136 -8.55 5.43 4.60
N THR A 137 -8.52 6.69 4.98
CA THR A 137 -9.07 7.78 4.17
C THR A 137 -7.91 8.64 3.69
N GLU A 138 -7.78 8.81 2.40
CA GLU A 138 -6.74 9.62 1.77
C GLU A 138 -7.38 10.58 0.77
N ARG A 139 -7.25 11.89 1.01
CA ARG A 139 -7.77 12.95 0.12
C ARG A 139 -9.26 12.80 -0.25
N GLY A 140 -10.07 12.31 0.66
CA GLY A 140 -11.51 12.09 0.44
C GLY A 140 -11.88 10.72 -0.14
N TYR A 141 -10.90 9.92 -0.56
CA TYR A 141 -11.12 8.55 -1.01
C TYR A 141 -11.04 7.57 0.15
N GLN A 142 -11.84 6.51 0.10
CA GLN A 142 -11.78 5.39 1.02
C GLN A 142 -10.90 4.29 0.41
N LEU A 143 -9.85 3.89 1.13
CA LEU A 143 -8.97 2.80 0.75
C LEU A 143 -9.11 1.67 1.75
N LEU A 144 -9.29 0.47 1.26
CA LEU A 144 -9.30 -0.73 2.08
C LEU A 144 -8.23 -1.69 1.60
N HIS A 145 -7.31 -2.06 2.49
CA HIS A 145 -6.24 -3.01 2.23
C HIS A 145 -6.47 -4.30 3.01
N TRP A 146 -6.24 -5.43 2.36
CA TRP A 146 -6.16 -6.75 3.01
C TRP A 146 -5.22 -7.67 2.24
N ARG A 147 -4.80 -8.75 2.87
CA ARG A 147 -3.98 -9.80 2.24
C ARG A 147 -4.62 -11.16 2.45
N THR A 148 -4.59 -11.97 1.40
CA THR A 148 -4.98 -13.37 1.46
C THR A 148 -4.30 -14.17 0.37
N ALA A 149 -3.92 -15.41 0.66
CA ALA A 149 -3.30 -16.35 -0.28
C ALA A 149 -2.08 -15.76 -1.03
N GLY A 150 -1.22 -15.00 -0.34
CA GLY A 150 -0.02 -14.40 -0.91
C GLY A 150 -0.26 -13.18 -1.82
N MET A 151 -1.50 -12.71 -1.89
CA MET A 151 -1.89 -11.54 -2.67
C MET A 151 -2.32 -10.40 -1.76
N GLY A 152 -1.89 -9.19 -2.08
CA GLY A 152 -2.36 -7.94 -1.50
C GLY A 152 -3.43 -7.30 -2.38
N TYR A 153 -4.47 -6.82 -1.74
CA TYR A 153 -5.63 -6.19 -2.36
C TYR A 153 -5.81 -4.79 -1.79
N TRP A 154 -5.97 -3.82 -2.67
CA TRP A 154 -6.29 -2.45 -2.31
C TRP A 154 -7.51 -2.01 -3.10
N ALA A 155 -8.62 -1.83 -2.42
CA ALA A 155 -9.82 -1.24 -3.00
C ALA A 155 -9.85 0.26 -2.72
N ILE A 156 -10.15 1.09 -3.73
CA ILE A 156 -10.29 2.53 -3.59
C ILE A 156 -11.55 3.03 -4.28
N THR A 157 -12.25 3.95 -3.63
CA THR A 157 -13.45 4.60 -4.15
C THR A 157 -13.68 5.96 -3.49
N ASP A 158 -14.42 6.84 -4.14
CA ASP A 158 -14.96 8.10 -3.57
C ASP A 158 -16.29 7.89 -2.81
N ALA A 159 -16.83 6.66 -2.81
CA ALA A 159 -18.02 6.30 -2.03
C ALA A 159 -17.71 6.17 -0.53
N SER A 160 -18.72 5.81 0.28
CA SER A 160 -18.56 5.66 1.73
C SER A 160 -17.71 4.45 2.12
N ALA A 161 -17.20 4.46 3.37
CA ALA A 161 -16.46 3.35 3.95
C ALA A 161 -17.24 2.02 3.93
N ASP A 162 -18.57 2.07 4.07
CA ASP A 162 -19.40 0.87 4.04
C ASP A 162 -19.46 0.24 2.63
N VAL A 163 -19.45 1.07 1.60
CA VAL A 163 -19.42 0.59 0.21
C VAL A 163 -18.09 -0.17 -0.04
N VAL A 164 -16.94 0.38 0.34
CA VAL A 164 -15.66 -0.31 0.12
C VAL A 164 -15.53 -1.58 0.94
N ARG A 165 -16.08 -1.64 2.15
CA ARG A 165 -16.13 -2.88 2.95
C ARG A 165 -17.04 -3.94 2.34
N THR A 166 -18.22 -3.54 1.88
CA THR A 166 -19.16 -4.44 1.19
C THR A 166 -18.52 -5.00 -0.07
N PHE A 167 -17.82 -4.16 -0.84
CA PHE A 167 -17.05 -4.57 -2.01
C PHE A 167 -15.95 -5.58 -1.64
N ALA A 168 -15.13 -5.31 -0.63
CA ALA A 168 -14.08 -6.23 -0.18
C ALA A 168 -14.64 -7.58 0.27
N THR A 169 -15.79 -7.59 0.95
CA THR A 169 -16.51 -8.82 1.31
C THR A 169 -16.95 -9.58 0.07
N ALA A 170 -17.45 -8.88 -0.95
CA ALA A 170 -17.84 -9.49 -2.22
C ALA A 170 -16.63 -10.10 -2.94
N VAL A 171 -15.48 -9.42 -2.96
CA VAL A 171 -14.23 -9.92 -3.56
C VAL A 171 -13.72 -11.17 -2.85
N ARG A 172 -13.74 -11.22 -1.53
CA ARG A 172 -13.27 -12.39 -0.76
C ARG A 172 -14.20 -13.61 -0.87
N GLY A 173 -15.41 -13.42 -1.27
CA GLY A 173 -16.38 -14.50 -1.49
C GLY A 173 -16.42 -15.03 -2.93
N MET A 174 -15.40 -14.75 -3.72
CA MET A 174 -15.24 -15.25 -5.10
C MET A 174 -14.76 -16.70 -5.12
#